data_4b0ea8c834d2dbbd98be49cfa09941df
#
_entry.id   4b0ea8c834d2dbbd98be49cfa09941df
#
_cell.length_a   1.000
_cell.length_b   1.000
_cell.length_c   1.000
_cell.angle_alpha   90.00
_cell.angle_beta   90.00
_cell.angle_gamma   90.00
#
_symmetry.space_group_name_H-M   'P 1'
#
loop_
_entity.id
_entity.type
_entity.pdbx_description
1 polymer ?
#
loop_
_entity_poly.entity_id
_entity_poly.type
_entity_poly.pdbx_seq_one_letter_code
_entity_poly.pdbx_strand_id
1 'polypeptide(L)'
;MRLSILAAGLTLAMAATSNAATLPEGGQLNFDVIRKGKDIGDHSYAFNGAGGSFSVRVSTDVAVKIPIIRANAYRFQHSSVETWEGGKLRTLKAATNDDGTPHELSTAGNGLIPASLWNDDTVRAGKLLNTIDGHVMSVKVADLGNELVTTGSGKITAHHYRLTGDLARDLWYDDAGNLAHVVFTADDGSTVSYVRR
;
A
#
# COMPACT_ATOMS: atom_id res chain seq x y z
N MET A 1 -55.88 42.57 -0.17
CA MET A 1 -54.82 42.25 0.78
C MET A 1 -54.28 40.86 0.42
N ARG A 2 -53.16 40.77 -0.31
CA ARG A 2 -52.56 39.50 -0.73
C ARG A 2 -51.34 39.26 0.14
N LEU A 3 -51.36 38.17 0.91
CA LEU A 3 -50.27 37.77 1.77
C LEU A 3 -49.33 36.88 0.96
N SER A 4 -48.08 37.35 0.73
CA SER A 4 -47.02 36.57 0.09
C SER A 4 -46.21 35.86 1.17
N ILE A 5 -46.23 34.53 1.16
CA ILE A 5 -45.38 33.69 2.05
C ILE A 5 -44.06 33.44 1.32
N LEU A 6 -42.98 33.98 1.84
CA LEU A 6 -41.59 33.65 1.45
C LEU A 6 -41.21 32.33 2.11
N ALA A 7 -40.98 31.27 1.31
CA ALA A 7 -40.38 30.04 1.78
C ALA A 7 -38.86 30.17 1.69
N ALA A 8 -38.20 30.27 2.84
CA ALA A 8 -36.73 30.20 2.91
C ALA A 8 -36.29 28.73 2.81
N GLY A 9 -35.71 28.36 1.68
CA GLY A 9 -35.09 27.04 1.49
C GLY A 9 -33.74 26.96 2.23
N LEU A 10 -33.65 26.13 3.28
CA LEU A 10 -32.43 25.81 3.98
C LEU A 10 -31.68 24.73 3.18
N THR A 11 -30.65 25.13 2.42
CA THR A 11 -29.74 24.19 1.76
C THR A 11 -28.75 23.63 2.78
N LEU A 12 -28.94 22.40 3.18
CA LEU A 12 -27.99 21.65 4.03
C LEU A 12 -26.78 21.24 3.15
N ALA A 13 -25.68 21.94 3.28
CA ALA A 13 -24.42 21.54 2.68
C ALA A 13 -23.89 20.30 3.42
N MET A 14 -23.98 19.12 2.81
CA MET A 14 -23.26 17.93 3.30
C MET A 14 -21.76 18.16 3.07
N ALA A 15 -21.03 18.41 4.14
CA ALA A 15 -19.57 18.35 4.11
C ALA A 15 -19.17 16.87 3.92
N ALA A 16 -18.58 16.56 2.75
CA ALA A 16 -17.93 15.28 2.56
C ALA A 16 -16.75 15.20 3.52
N THR A 17 -16.85 14.39 4.55
CA THR A 17 -15.72 14.04 5.41
C THR A 17 -14.75 13.21 4.57
N SER A 18 -13.64 13.80 4.13
CA SER A 18 -12.53 13.02 3.61
C SER A 18 -11.99 12.18 4.78
N ASN A 19 -12.11 10.86 4.69
CA ASN A 19 -11.39 9.99 5.60
C ASN A 19 -9.90 10.25 5.42
N ALA A 20 -9.28 10.88 6.42
CA ALA A 20 -7.83 10.95 6.47
C ALA A 20 -7.33 9.51 6.70
N ALA A 21 -6.36 9.05 5.93
CA ALA A 21 -5.72 7.77 6.16
C ALA A 21 -5.28 7.66 7.62
N THR A 22 -5.69 6.58 8.28
CA THR A 22 -5.29 6.33 9.67
C THR A 22 -3.83 5.90 9.65
N LEU A 23 -2.95 6.65 10.31
CA LEU A 23 -1.55 6.27 10.46
C LEU A 23 -1.41 5.20 11.54
N PRO A 24 -0.55 4.18 11.35
CA PRO A 24 -0.37 3.11 12.33
C PRO A 24 0.16 3.65 13.65
N GLU A 25 -0.33 3.10 14.75
CA GLU A 25 0.20 3.38 16.08
C GLU A 25 1.68 2.99 16.14
N GLY A 26 2.55 3.87 16.64
CA GLY A 26 4.00 3.68 16.61
C GLY A 26 4.70 4.17 15.33
N GLY A 27 3.95 4.62 14.30
CA GLY A 27 4.51 5.27 13.12
C GLY A 27 5.33 4.34 12.20
N GLN A 28 5.17 3.01 12.33
CA GLN A 28 5.90 2.03 11.50
C GLN A 28 5.06 0.77 11.25
N LEU A 29 5.28 0.17 10.08
CA LEU A 29 4.87 -1.20 9.77
C LEU A 29 6.08 -1.93 9.21
N ASN A 30 6.40 -3.11 9.77
CA ASN A 30 7.55 -3.91 9.36
C ASN A 30 7.09 -5.32 9.00
N PHE A 31 7.67 -5.88 7.94
CA PHE A 31 7.30 -7.19 7.39
C PHE A 31 8.54 -8.02 7.09
N ASP A 32 8.45 -9.30 7.39
CA ASP A 32 9.34 -10.31 6.83
C ASP A 32 8.84 -10.68 5.44
N VAL A 33 9.75 -10.76 4.46
CA VAL A 33 9.42 -11.22 3.11
C VAL A 33 9.77 -12.69 3.01
N ILE A 34 8.74 -13.53 2.91
CA ILE A 34 8.87 -14.98 2.92
C ILE A 34 8.63 -15.54 1.52
N ARG A 35 9.51 -16.40 1.03
CA ARG A 35 9.38 -17.14 -0.23
C ARG A 35 9.72 -18.60 -0.03
N LYS A 36 8.80 -19.51 -0.46
CA LYS A 36 8.97 -20.95 -0.26
C LYS A 36 9.33 -21.32 1.19
N GLY A 37 8.68 -20.65 2.17
CA GLY A 37 8.91 -20.86 3.60
C GLY A 37 10.25 -20.35 4.15
N LYS A 38 11.00 -19.56 3.37
CA LYS A 38 12.27 -18.97 3.79
C LYS A 38 12.16 -17.46 3.79
N ASP A 39 12.73 -16.84 4.81
CA ASP A 39 12.95 -15.41 4.84
C ASP A 39 13.97 -15.03 3.77
N ILE A 40 13.62 -14.06 2.92
CA ILE A 40 14.43 -13.55 1.83
C ILE A 40 14.69 -12.05 1.95
N GLY A 41 14.20 -11.40 2.99
CA GLY A 41 14.43 -9.97 3.24
C GLY A 41 13.27 -9.26 3.91
N ASP A 42 13.33 -7.95 3.87
CA ASP A 42 12.51 -7.03 4.63
C ASP A 42 11.69 -6.10 3.73
N HIS A 43 10.50 -5.74 4.24
CA HIS A 43 9.71 -4.64 3.71
C HIS A 43 9.20 -3.77 4.86
N SER A 44 9.25 -2.45 4.73
CA SER A 44 8.86 -1.55 5.81
C SER A 44 8.27 -0.25 5.34
N TYR A 45 7.44 0.33 6.21
CA TYR A 45 6.91 1.68 6.10
C TYR A 45 7.26 2.45 7.38
N ALA A 46 7.74 3.69 7.21
CA ALA A 46 7.95 4.63 8.30
C ALA A 46 7.16 5.91 8.02
N PHE A 47 6.26 6.24 8.93
CA PHE A 47 5.36 7.39 8.84
C PHE A 47 5.91 8.55 9.67
N ASN A 48 5.97 9.75 9.10
CA ASN A 48 6.45 10.93 9.78
C ASN A 48 5.52 12.11 9.51
N GLY A 49 5.03 12.73 10.57
CA GLY A 49 4.06 13.82 10.52
C GLY A 49 2.79 13.47 11.28
N ALA A 50 1.80 14.34 11.21
CA ALA A 50 0.52 14.15 11.91
C ALA A 50 -0.61 14.89 11.18
N GLY A 51 -1.84 14.49 11.47
CA GLY A 51 -3.02 15.13 10.91
C GLY A 51 -3.08 15.00 9.39
N GLY A 52 -3.39 16.09 8.71
CA GLY A 52 -3.56 16.11 7.25
C GLY A 52 -2.27 16.19 6.43
N SER A 53 -1.08 16.27 7.06
CA SER A 53 0.20 16.41 6.34
C SER A 53 1.25 15.47 6.93
N PHE A 54 1.69 14.50 6.15
CA PHE A 54 2.66 13.48 6.57
C PHE A 54 3.47 12.96 5.39
N SER A 55 4.54 12.25 5.68
CA SER A 55 5.32 11.50 4.70
C SER A 55 5.41 10.03 5.08
N VAL A 56 5.50 9.18 4.07
CA VAL A 56 5.72 7.74 4.22
C VAL A 56 6.99 7.37 3.48
N ARG A 57 7.95 6.81 4.21
CA ARG A 57 9.11 6.17 3.61
C ARG A 57 8.83 4.68 3.49
N VAL A 58 8.95 4.17 2.28
CA VAL A 58 8.83 2.74 1.98
C VAL A 58 10.22 2.20 1.68
N SER A 59 10.54 1.03 2.20
CA SER A 59 11.81 0.34 1.93
C SER A 59 11.57 -1.15 1.72
N THR A 60 12.18 -1.70 0.69
CA THR A 60 12.19 -3.15 0.40
C THR A 60 13.62 -3.57 0.08
N ASP A 61 14.15 -4.56 0.76
CA ASP A 61 15.43 -5.20 0.43
C ASP A 61 15.25 -6.72 0.45
N VAL A 62 15.26 -7.33 -0.73
CA VAL A 62 14.99 -8.76 -0.93
C VAL A 62 16.14 -9.38 -1.71
N ALA A 63 16.64 -10.53 -1.23
CA ALA A 63 17.67 -11.28 -1.91
C ALA A 63 17.36 -12.79 -1.89
N VAL A 64 17.20 -13.37 -3.08
CA VAL A 64 17.09 -14.82 -3.27
C VAL A 64 18.49 -15.39 -3.48
N LYS A 65 18.94 -16.24 -2.58
CA LYS A 65 20.29 -16.83 -2.62
C LYS A 65 20.28 -18.23 -3.22
N ILE A 66 21.29 -18.54 -4.02
CA ILE A 66 21.58 -19.91 -4.48
C ILE A 66 22.28 -20.66 -3.33
N PRO A 67 21.70 -21.77 -2.79
CA PRO A 67 22.19 -22.39 -1.57
C PRO A 67 23.65 -22.87 -1.61
N ILE A 68 24.12 -23.35 -2.78
CA ILE A 68 25.42 -24.00 -2.91
C ILE A 68 26.58 -23.00 -3.02
N ILE A 69 26.39 -21.92 -3.78
CA ILE A 69 27.47 -20.96 -4.06
C ILE A 69 27.33 -19.65 -3.29
N ARG A 70 26.25 -19.48 -2.52
CA ARG A 70 25.89 -18.27 -1.76
C ARG A 70 25.83 -16.98 -2.61
N ALA A 71 25.78 -17.10 -3.93
CA ALA A 71 25.53 -15.97 -4.82
C ALA A 71 24.03 -15.60 -4.80
N ASN A 72 23.73 -14.32 -5.05
CA ASN A 72 22.35 -13.91 -5.27
C ASN A 72 21.88 -14.43 -6.64
N ALA A 73 20.74 -15.12 -6.65
CA ALA A 73 20.04 -15.46 -7.88
C ALA A 73 19.14 -14.31 -8.36
N TYR A 74 18.75 -13.45 -7.41
CA TYR A 74 17.94 -12.27 -7.65
C TYR A 74 18.07 -11.31 -6.46
N ARG A 75 18.12 -10.01 -6.71
CA ARG A 75 18.11 -8.97 -5.70
C ARG A 75 17.17 -7.84 -6.12
N PHE A 76 16.28 -7.46 -5.22
CA PHE A 76 15.40 -6.32 -5.41
C PHE A 76 15.56 -5.35 -4.24
N GLN A 77 15.86 -4.09 -4.56
CA GLN A 77 15.95 -3.01 -3.60
C GLN A 77 15.06 -1.86 -4.08
N HIS A 78 14.16 -1.45 -3.22
CA HIS A 78 13.29 -0.31 -3.50
C HIS A 78 13.25 0.62 -2.31
N SER A 79 13.34 1.91 -2.56
CA SER A 79 13.15 2.97 -1.57
C SER A 79 12.29 4.06 -2.17
N SER A 80 11.24 4.47 -1.48
CA SER A 80 10.44 5.61 -1.91
C SER A 80 10.07 6.53 -0.74
N VAL A 81 9.75 7.77 -1.08
CA VAL A 81 9.18 8.75 -0.16
C VAL A 81 7.93 9.33 -0.80
N GLU A 82 6.84 9.14 -0.12
CA GLU A 82 5.53 9.69 -0.44
C GLU A 82 5.25 10.90 0.46
N THR A 83 4.77 12.00 -0.10
CA THR A 83 4.31 13.15 0.66
C THR A 83 2.81 13.28 0.48
N TRP A 84 2.10 13.35 1.60
CA TRP A 84 0.64 13.38 1.64
C TRP A 84 0.12 14.65 2.28
N GLU A 85 -0.98 15.19 1.75
CA GLU A 85 -1.66 16.37 2.29
C GLU A 85 -3.16 16.28 2.00
N GLY A 86 -3.97 16.41 3.06
CA GLY A 86 -5.43 16.32 2.96
C GLY A 86 -5.92 14.98 2.41
N GLY A 87 -5.25 13.86 2.78
CA GLY A 87 -5.58 12.51 2.31
C GLY A 87 -5.19 12.23 0.85
N LYS A 88 -4.42 13.13 0.20
CA LYS A 88 -4.00 12.98 -1.20
C LYS A 88 -2.49 12.94 -1.31
N LEU A 89 -1.99 12.02 -2.16
CA LEU A 89 -0.59 12.01 -2.55
C LEU A 89 -0.25 13.32 -3.26
N ARG A 90 0.79 14.02 -2.78
CA ARG A 90 1.34 15.22 -3.42
C ARG A 90 2.50 14.85 -4.32
N THR A 91 3.47 14.16 -3.77
CA THR A 91 4.66 13.73 -4.52
C THR A 91 5.05 12.31 -4.16
N LEU A 92 5.62 11.62 -5.13
CA LEU A 92 6.30 10.34 -4.97
C LEU A 92 7.69 10.47 -5.57
N LYS A 93 8.71 10.13 -4.78
CA LYS A 93 10.10 9.96 -5.23
C LYS A 93 10.53 8.55 -4.91
N ALA A 94 11.09 7.84 -5.86
CA ALA A 94 11.51 6.46 -5.67
C ALA A 94 12.81 6.17 -6.41
N ALA A 95 13.58 5.24 -5.83
CA ALA A 95 14.76 4.63 -6.43
C ALA A 95 14.64 3.11 -6.28
N THR A 96 14.77 2.39 -7.38
CA THR A 96 14.67 0.93 -7.42
C THR A 96 15.90 0.36 -8.13
N ASN A 97 16.47 -0.70 -7.58
CA ASN A 97 17.43 -1.55 -8.26
C ASN A 97 16.80 -2.94 -8.38
N ASP A 98 16.36 -3.27 -9.59
CA ASP A 98 15.77 -4.57 -9.91
C ASP A 98 16.83 -5.44 -10.58
N ASP A 99 17.46 -6.30 -9.79
CA ASP A 99 18.50 -7.24 -10.20
C ASP A 99 19.64 -6.58 -11.03
N GLY A 100 20.06 -5.39 -10.60
CA GLY A 100 21.09 -4.60 -11.26
C GLY A 100 20.56 -3.56 -12.25
N THR A 101 19.26 -3.54 -12.54
CA THR A 101 18.62 -2.52 -13.38
C THR A 101 18.12 -1.37 -12.53
N PRO A 102 18.69 -0.16 -12.62
CA PRO A 102 18.25 0.99 -11.83
C PRO A 102 17.04 1.67 -12.46
N HIS A 103 16.11 2.11 -11.60
CA HIS A 103 14.96 2.94 -11.95
C HIS A 103 14.89 4.12 -10.98
N GLU A 104 14.63 5.31 -11.49
CA GLU A 104 14.44 6.53 -10.73
C GLU A 104 13.10 7.16 -11.09
N LEU A 105 12.31 7.53 -10.09
CA LEU A 105 11.02 8.16 -10.28
C LEU A 105 10.91 9.42 -9.42
N SER A 106 10.40 10.50 -10.02
CA SER A 106 9.94 11.69 -9.30
C SER A 106 8.70 12.23 -9.99
N THR A 107 7.55 12.13 -9.33
CA THR A 107 6.26 12.51 -9.91
C THR A 107 5.31 13.13 -8.91
N ALA A 108 4.30 13.86 -9.41
CA ALA A 108 3.15 14.30 -8.63
C ALA A 108 2.13 13.15 -8.52
N GLY A 109 1.32 13.17 -7.45
CA GLY A 109 0.31 12.13 -7.21
C GLY A 109 -0.85 12.11 -8.21
N ASN A 110 -1.23 13.26 -8.77
CA ASN A 110 -2.28 13.41 -9.79
C ASN A 110 -3.62 12.73 -9.41
N GLY A 111 -3.93 12.68 -8.10
CA GLY A 111 -5.14 12.04 -7.58
C GLY A 111 -5.11 10.51 -7.54
N LEU A 112 -3.96 9.90 -7.86
CA LEU A 112 -3.77 8.45 -7.78
C LEU A 112 -3.23 8.02 -6.41
N ILE A 113 -3.52 6.78 -6.04
CA ILE A 113 -2.96 6.10 -4.89
C ILE A 113 -1.74 5.30 -5.35
N PRO A 114 -0.58 5.40 -4.68
CA PRO A 114 0.60 4.62 -5.04
C PRO A 114 0.40 3.13 -4.69
N ALA A 115 0.97 2.27 -5.50
CA ALA A 115 0.94 0.82 -5.30
C ALA A 115 1.89 0.35 -4.18
N SER A 116 2.16 1.20 -3.21
CA SER A 116 2.90 0.87 -1.98
C SER A 116 2.08 0.05 -0.99
N LEU A 117 0.75 -0.02 -1.16
CA LEU A 117 -0.20 -0.91 -0.46
C LEU A 117 -0.45 -0.63 1.02
N TRP A 118 0.27 0.28 1.68
CA TRP A 118 0.04 0.59 3.10
C TRP A 118 -1.32 1.26 3.36
N ASN A 119 -1.81 2.03 2.38
CA ASN A 119 -3.07 2.77 2.46
C ASN A 119 -4.22 1.86 2.02
N ASP A 120 -5.19 1.65 2.89
CA ASP A 120 -6.36 0.81 2.63
C ASP A 120 -7.30 1.39 1.55
N ASP A 121 -7.16 2.68 1.16
CA ASP A 121 -7.83 3.22 -0.03
C ASP A 121 -7.42 2.49 -1.33
N THR A 122 -6.31 1.76 -1.33
CA THR A 122 -5.89 0.88 -2.43
C THR A 122 -7.01 -0.06 -2.88
N VAL A 123 -7.80 -0.60 -1.93
CA VAL A 123 -8.88 -1.55 -2.27
C VAL A 123 -10.16 -0.88 -2.75
N ARG A 124 -10.20 0.44 -2.75
CA ARG A 124 -11.30 1.26 -3.31
C ARG A 124 -10.92 1.91 -4.64
N ALA A 125 -9.63 1.82 -5.02
CA ALA A 125 -9.11 2.41 -6.24
C ALA A 125 -9.25 1.46 -7.43
N GLY A 126 -9.70 1.98 -8.58
CA GLY A 126 -9.69 1.26 -9.87
C GLY A 126 -8.39 1.45 -10.65
N LYS A 127 -7.57 2.42 -10.22
CA LYS A 127 -6.27 2.76 -10.81
C LYS A 127 -5.27 3.10 -9.72
N LEU A 128 -4.06 2.60 -9.87
CA LEU A 128 -2.93 2.84 -8.96
C LEU A 128 -1.75 3.44 -9.72
N LEU A 129 -0.91 4.18 -9.00
CA LEU A 129 0.35 4.69 -9.50
C LEU A 129 1.47 3.67 -9.22
N ASN A 130 2.12 3.16 -10.26
CA ASN A 130 3.30 2.31 -10.10
C ASN A 130 4.42 3.10 -9.42
N THR A 131 4.99 2.53 -8.35
CA THR A 131 6.03 3.21 -7.55
C THR A 131 7.44 3.05 -8.10
N ILE A 132 7.62 2.27 -9.17
CA ILE A 132 8.93 2.03 -9.81
C ILE A 132 9.14 3.00 -10.98
N ASP A 133 8.15 3.09 -11.88
CA ASP A 133 8.28 3.83 -13.16
C ASP A 133 7.17 4.88 -13.39
N GLY A 134 6.17 4.96 -12.50
CA GLY A 134 5.14 5.99 -12.54
C GLY A 134 3.99 5.74 -13.51
N HIS A 135 3.93 4.60 -14.21
CA HIS A 135 2.79 4.33 -15.06
C HIS A 135 1.50 4.07 -14.25
N VAL A 136 0.35 4.26 -14.89
CA VAL A 136 -0.96 4.01 -14.28
C VAL A 136 -1.35 2.55 -14.47
N MET A 137 -1.55 1.84 -13.36
CA MET A 137 -2.00 0.45 -13.34
C MET A 137 -3.52 0.40 -13.17
N SER A 138 -4.20 -0.39 -13.98
CA SER A 138 -5.64 -0.68 -13.85
C SER A 138 -5.82 -1.94 -13.02
N VAL A 139 -6.62 -1.84 -11.95
CA VAL A 139 -6.88 -2.96 -11.04
C VAL A 139 -8.37 -3.19 -10.84
N LYS A 140 -8.72 -4.43 -10.57
CA LYS A 140 -10.04 -4.84 -10.10
C LYS A 140 -9.87 -5.44 -8.71
N VAL A 141 -10.78 -5.10 -7.81
CA VAL A 141 -10.74 -5.54 -6.42
C VAL A 141 -11.94 -6.44 -6.15
N ALA A 142 -11.69 -7.60 -5.55
CA ALA A 142 -12.71 -8.46 -4.97
C ALA A 142 -12.56 -8.43 -3.44
N ASP A 143 -13.68 -8.21 -2.76
CA ASP A 143 -13.79 -8.32 -1.30
C ASP A 143 -14.07 -9.78 -0.96
N LEU A 144 -13.22 -10.40 -0.13
CA LEU A 144 -13.31 -11.81 0.25
C LEU A 144 -13.70 -12.00 1.74
N GLY A 145 -13.94 -10.89 2.45
CA GLY A 145 -14.38 -10.91 3.84
C GLY A 145 -13.24 -11.10 4.84
N ASN A 146 -13.62 -11.34 6.09
CA ASN A 146 -12.67 -11.46 7.19
C ASN A 146 -12.16 -12.88 7.32
N GLU A 147 -10.85 -13.02 7.59
CA GLU A 147 -10.22 -14.30 7.91
C GLU A 147 -9.06 -14.13 8.92
N LEU A 148 -8.60 -15.25 9.46
CA LEU A 148 -7.44 -15.25 10.37
C LEU A 148 -6.15 -15.32 9.58
N VAL A 149 -5.27 -14.35 9.78
CA VAL A 149 -3.92 -14.34 9.23
C VAL A 149 -2.86 -14.42 10.31
N THR A 150 -1.74 -15.05 10.00
CA THR A 150 -0.59 -15.16 10.91
C THR A 150 0.32 -13.97 10.72
N THR A 151 0.69 -13.33 11.83
CA THR A 151 1.70 -12.27 11.92
C THR A 151 2.82 -12.69 12.89
N GLY A 152 3.88 -11.93 13.00
CA GLY A 152 4.93 -12.18 13.99
C GLY A 152 4.46 -12.11 15.44
N SER A 153 3.40 -11.32 15.72
CA SER A 153 2.78 -11.22 17.05
C SER A 153 1.67 -12.23 17.31
N GLY A 154 1.37 -13.13 16.35
CA GLY A 154 0.33 -14.15 16.47
C GLY A 154 -0.72 -14.07 15.36
N LYS A 155 -1.87 -14.71 15.59
CA LYS A 155 -2.99 -14.67 14.63
C LYS A 155 -3.89 -13.49 14.94
N ILE A 156 -4.27 -12.78 13.90
CA ILE A 156 -5.24 -11.67 13.96
C ILE A 156 -6.34 -11.88 12.93
N THR A 157 -7.52 -11.32 13.19
CA THR A 157 -8.56 -11.17 12.16
C THR A 157 -8.19 -10.00 11.26
N ALA A 158 -8.27 -10.19 9.95
CA ALA A 158 -8.03 -9.15 8.96
C ALA A 158 -8.96 -9.32 7.76
N HIS A 159 -9.30 -8.22 7.11
CA HIS A 159 -10.17 -8.22 5.94
C HIS A 159 -9.36 -8.50 4.68
N HIS A 160 -9.74 -9.53 3.95
CA HIS A 160 -9.06 -10.01 2.76
C HIS A 160 -9.62 -9.39 1.48
N TYR A 161 -8.74 -8.85 0.67
CA TYR A 161 -9.04 -8.33 -0.66
C TYR A 161 -8.12 -8.97 -1.69
N ARG A 162 -8.66 -9.23 -2.88
CA ARG A 162 -7.88 -9.70 -4.02
C ARG A 162 -7.87 -8.66 -5.13
N LEU A 163 -6.67 -8.23 -5.49
CA LEU A 163 -6.42 -7.38 -6.65
C LEU A 163 -6.08 -8.24 -7.85
N THR A 164 -6.62 -7.85 -9.01
CA THR A 164 -6.32 -8.44 -10.31
C THR A 164 -6.15 -7.34 -11.36
N GLY A 165 -5.62 -7.67 -12.53
CA GLY A 165 -5.28 -6.71 -13.58
C GLY A 165 -3.77 -6.48 -13.66
N ASP A 166 -3.33 -5.21 -13.79
CA ASP A 166 -1.91 -4.87 -13.92
C ASP A 166 -1.12 -5.09 -12.61
N LEU A 167 -1.83 -5.23 -11.47
CA LEU A 167 -1.26 -5.65 -10.20
C LEU A 167 -2.10 -6.77 -9.60
N ALA A 168 -1.55 -7.98 -9.54
CA ALA A 168 -2.20 -9.15 -8.94
C ALA A 168 -1.63 -9.40 -7.53
N ARG A 169 -2.44 -9.16 -6.48
CA ARG A 169 -2.06 -9.29 -5.07
C ARG A 169 -3.26 -9.71 -4.22
N ASP A 170 -3.02 -10.53 -3.22
CA ASP A 170 -3.93 -10.69 -2.08
C ASP A 170 -3.44 -9.79 -0.95
N LEU A 171 -4.34 -9.02 -0.36
CA LEU A 171 -4.06 -8.00 0.67
C LEU A 171 -4.96 -8.22 1.86
N TRP A 172 -4.41 -8.10 3.06
CA TRP A 172 -5.17 -8.15 4.30
C TRP A 172 -4.91 -6.90 5.13
N TYR A 173 -6.00 -6.25 5.54
CA TYR A 173 -5.95 -5.10 6.43
C TYR A 173 -6.65 -5.43 7.74
N ASP A 174 -6.05 -5.03 8.87
CA ASP A 174 -6.67 -5.17 10.19
C ASP A 174 -7.82 -4.17 10.39
N ASP A 175 -8.53 -4.28 11.52
CA ASP A 175 -9.69 -3.43 11.83
C ASP A 175 -9.33 -1.93 11.94
N ALA A 176 -8.05 -1.60 12.13
CA ALA A 176 -7.56 -0.21 12.12
C ALA A 176 -7.17 0.28 10.71
N GLY A 177 -7.31 -0.56 9.67
CA GLY A 177 -6.93 -0.27 8.30
C GLY A 177 -5.44 -0.39 8.02
N ASN A 178 -4.65 -0.99 8.93
CA ASN A 178 -3.23 -1.23 8.69
C ASN A 178 -3.02 -2.51 7.91
N LEU A 179 -2.12 -2.46 6.93
CA LEU A 179 -1.70 -3.65 6.20
C LEU A 179 -1.14 -4.72 7.16
N ALA A 180 -1.67 -5.92 7.08
CA ALA A 180 -1.31 -7.05 7.93
C ALA A 180 -0.54 -8.14 7.18
N HIS A 181 -0.93 -8.38 5.93
CA HIS A 181 -0.38 -9.44 5.11
C HIS A 181 -0.50 -9.11 3.63
N VAL A 182 0.44 -9.58 2.83
CA VAL A 182 0.40 -9.52 1.36
C VAL A 182 0.82 -10.88 0.82
N VAL A 183 0.13 -11.37 -0.21
CA VAL A 183 0.54 -12.58 -0.94
C VAL A 183 0.50 -12.32 -2.44
N PHE A 184 1.49 -12.83 -3.14
CA PHE A 184 1.53 -12.81 -4.60
C PHE A 184 2.36 -13.94 -5.19
N THR A 185 2.20 -14.15 -6.48
CA THR A 185 2.99 -15.11 -7.26
C THR A 185 4.10 -14.36 -7.98
N ALA A 186 5.33 -14.77 -7.77
CA ALA A 186 6.50 -14.28 -8.51
C ALA A 186 6.55 -14.91 -9.92
N ASP A 187 7.39 -14.36 -10.82
CA ASP A 187 7.49 -14.78 -12.22
C ASP A 187 7.86 -16.26 -12.39
N ASP A 188 8.59 -16.83 -11.42
CA ASP A 188 8.92 -18.27 -11.41
C ASP A 188 7.80 -19.16 -10.84
N GLY A 189 6.61 -18.60 -10.62
CA GLY A 189 5.45 -19.30 -10.07
C GLY A 189 5.50 -19.54 -8.56
N SER A 190 6.53 -19.07 -7.86
CA SER A 190 6.60 -19.22 -6.41
C SER A 190 5.74 -18.19 -5.67
N THR A 191 5.14 -18.61 -4.57
CA THR A 191 4.44 -17.70 -3.66
C THR A 191 5.43 -16.88 -2.85
N VAL A 192 5.20 -15.58 -2.80
CA VAL A 192 5.87 -14.61 -1.92
C VAL A 192 4.82 -14.02 -0.98
N SER A 193 5.18 -13.88 0.29
CA SER A 193 4.30 -13.24 1.27
C SER A 193 5.06 -12.22 2.11
N TYR A 194 4.39 -11.11 2.41
CA TYR A 194 4.82 -10.13 3.41
C TYR A 194 4.05 -10.42 4.68
N VAL A 195 4.74 -10.74 5.75
CA VAL A 195 4.18 -11.11 7.05
C VAL A 195 4.52 -10.02 8.04
N ARG A 196 3.53 -9.32 8.58
CA ARG A 196 3.74 -8.26 9.58
C ARG A 196 4.36 -8.84 10.85
N ARG A 197 5.43 -8.16 11.35
CA ARG A 197 6.12 -8.48 12.60
C ARG A 197 5.31 -8.14 13.85
#